data_a8a4debb1820b594d86efd018d18cb2b
#
_entry.id   a8a4debb1820b594d86efd018d18cb2b
#
_cell.length_a   1.000
_cell.length_b   1.000
_cell.length_c   1.000
_cell.angle_alpha   90.00
_cell.angle_beta   90.00
_cell.angle_gamma   90.00
#
_symmetry.space_group_name_H-M   'P 1'
#
loop_
_entity.id
_entity.type
_entity.pdbx_description
1 polymer ?
#
loop_
_entity_poly.entity_id
_entity_poly.type
_entity_poly.pdbx_seq_one_letter_code
_entity_poly.pdbx_strand_id
1 'polypeptide(L)'
;MPVTRPYVKHSHVKHTAARPAAALALTVAACLAGGGAFAPAAYADPGKATGPAGQTMTVSKVDGLPEKGATVRVTGSGFDTSKGIYIGLCKDNGAGKPPGPCGGGADTSGKAGASQWISSNPPPYGKGLTVPYGPGGTFDVTIRVGAALDKSVDCAEVRCVVAARTDHTRRGDRSQDVLVPVKFGEDGGVPVWVWAVAGVGVLVVVGGAVLVLRRRRAPAGAAA
;
A
#
# COMPACT_ATOMS: atom_id res chain seq x y z
N MET A 1 -58.55 2.94 -49.99
CA MET A 1 -57.65 3.99 -50.56
C MET A 1 -56.24 3.47 -50.41
N PRO A 2 -55.54 3.13 -51.52
CA PRO A 2 -54.20 2.62 -51.43
C PRO A 2 -53.19 3.77 -51.50
N VAL A 3 -52.24 3.76 -50.58
CA VAL A 3 -51.14 4.72 -50.52
C VAL A 3 -49.95 4.17 -51.34
N THR A 4 -49.66 4.82 -52.44
CA THR A 4 -48.55 4.55 -53.34
C THR A 4 -47.23 5.03 -52.71
N ARG A 5 -46.24 4.13 -52.63
CA ARG A 5 -44.84 4.45 -52.25
C ARG A 5 -44.08 4.93 -53.53
N PRO A 6 -43.25 5.96 -53.41
CA PRO A 6 -42.37 6.34 -54.48
C PRO A 6 -41.15 5.41 -54.57
N TYR A 7 -40.82 5.02 -55.80
CA TYR A 7 -39.67 4.25 -56.22
C TYR A 7 -38.39 5.12 -56.19
N VAL A 8 -37.37 4.72 -55.46
CA VAL A 8 -36.08 5.40 -55.43
C VAL A 8 -35.09 4.64 -56.33
N LYS A 9 -34.67 5.33 -57.40
CA LYS A 9 -33.74 4.87 -58.41
C LYS A 9 -32.29 4.87 -57.86
N HIS A 10 -31.69 3.71 -57.67
CA HIS A 10 -30.28 3.59 -57.30
C HIS A 10 -29.36 3.87 -58.48
N SER A 11 -28.60 4.94 -58.39
CA SER A 11 -27.52 5.24 -59.34
C SER A 11 -26.24 4.54 -58.87
N HIS A 12 -25.72 3.62 -59.71
CA HIS A 12 -24.42 2.99 -59.50
C HIS A 12 -23.30 3.99 -59.80
N VAL A 13 -22.60 4.44 -58.73
CA VAL A 13 -21.34 5.16 -58.89
C VAL A 13 -20.20 4.14 -58.85
N LYS A 14 -19.52 4.02 -60.01
CA LYS A 14 -18.30 3.22 -60.13
C LYS A 14 -17.16 3.98 -59.46
N HIS A 15 -16.73 3.55 -58.31
CA HIS A 15 -15.51 4.05 -57.69
C HIS A 15 -14.30 3.26 -58.19
N THR A 16 -13.53 3.92 -59.00
CA THR A 16 -12.18 3.51 -59.39
C THR A 16 -11.28 3.57 -58.16
N ALA A 17 -10.75 2.41 -57.77
CA ALA A 17 -9.81 2.32 -56.65
C ALA A 17 -8.45 2.88 -57.03
N ALA A 18 -8.14 4.07 -56.54
CA ALA A 18 -6.77 4.56 -56.45
C ALA A 18 -6.13 4.05 -55.17
N ARG A 19 -5.09 3.23 -55.33
CA ARG A 19 -4.26 2.80 -54.20
C ARG A 19 -3.38 3.95 -53.73
N PRO A 20 -3.49 4.43 -52.51
CA PRO A 20 -2.45 5.29 -51.93
C PRO A 20 -1.30 4.39 -51.42
N ALA A 21 -0.11 4.67 -51.91
CA ALA A 21 1.13 4.15 -51.40
C ALA A 21 1.26 4.64 -49.91
N ALA A 22 1.20 3.69 -48.99
CA ALA A 22 1.40 3.96 -47.60
C ALA A 22 2.87 4.29 -47.34
N ALA A 23 3.19 5.57 -47.19
CA ALA A 23 4.42 6.03 -46.60
C ALA A 23 4.29 5.85 -45.06
N LEU A 24 4.77 4.73 -44.53
CA LEU A 24 5.01 4.57 -43.10
C LEU A 24 6.20 5.45 -42.69
N ALA A 25 5.91 6.65 -42.27
CA ALA A 25 6.86 7.46 -41.54
C ALA A 25 7.02 6.89 -40.12
N LEU A 26 8.05 6.08 -39.90
CA LEU A 26 8.51 5.67 -38.59
C LEU A 26 9.23 6.88 -37.96
N THR A 27 8.51 7.67 -37.21
CA THR A 27 9.09 8.56 -36.22
C THR A 27 9.46 7.77 -34.97
N VAL A 28 10.63 7.16 -35.00
CA VAL A 28 11.31 6.71 -33.78
C VAL A 28 11.92 7.96 -33.17
N ALA A 29 11.17 8.62 -32.31
CA ALA A 29 11.72 9.64 -31.44
C ALA A 29 12.65 8.97 -30.44
N ALA A 30 13.96 9.13 -30.64
CA ALA A 30 14.97 8.76 -29.69
C ALA A 30 14.88 9.69 -28.48
N CYS A 31 14.15 9.29 -27.45
CA CYS A 31 14.25 9.89 -26.11
C CYS A 31 15.47 9.30 -25.39
N LEU A 32 16.66 9.68 -25.85
CA LEU A 32 17.89 9.59 -25.07
C LEU A 32 18.24 10.98 -24.53
N ALA A 33 17.37 11.51 -23.69
CA ALA A 33 17.73 12.57 -22.78
C ALA A 33 17.85 11.90 -21.40
N GLY A 34 19.07 11.84 -20.87
CA GLY A 34 19.36 11.35 -19.53
C GLY A 34 18.68 12.22 -18.48
N GLY A 35 17.44 11.97 -18.23
CA GLY A 35 16.70 12.41 -17.04
C GLY A 35 16.79 11.27 -16.05
N GLY A 36 17.61 11.42 -15.00
CA GLY A 36 17.50 10.56 -13.83
C GLY A 36 16.07 10.63 -13.35
N ALA A 37 15.29 9.56 -13.60
CA ALA A 37 13.98 9.41 -13.01
C ALA A 37 14.23 9.31 -11.50
N PHE A 38 14.06 10.41 -10.77
CA PHE A 38 13.80 10.36 -9.35
C PHE A 38 12.49 9.57 -9.23
N ALA A 39 12.61 8.28 -8.96
CA ALA A 39 11.46 7.50 -8.54
C ALA A 39 10.91 8.24 -7.30
N PRO A 40 9.63 8.66 -7.28
CA PRO A 40 9.04 9.20 -6.06
C PRO A 40 9.23 8.12 -5.00
N ALA A 41 9.77 8.52 -3.84
CA ALA A 41 9.82 7.63 -2.70
C ALA A 41 8.40 7.09 -2.53
N ALA A 42 8.23 5.79 -2.62
CA ALA A 42 6.93 5.16 -2.39
C ALA A 42 6.56 5.48 -0.93
N TYR A 43 5.71 6.47 -0.74
CA TYR A 43 5.09 6.70 0.56
C TYR A 43 4.22 5.46 0.80
N ALA A 44 4.61 4.68 1.81
CA ALA A 44 3.78 3.58 2.25
C ALA A 44 2.43 4.16 2.67
N ASP A 45 1.34 3.62 2.11
CA ASP A 45 0.00 4.09 2.42
C ASP A 45 -0.30 3.92 3.90
N PRO A 46 -0.77 4.99 4.59
CA PRO A 46 -1.17 4.90 5.98
C PRO A 46 -2.42 4.02 6.10
N GLY A 47 -2.41 3.11 7.04
CA GLY A 47 -3.58 2.32 7.39
C GLY A 47 -4.52 3.10 8.31
N LYS A 48 -5.83 3.01 8.05
CA LYS A 48 -6.86 3.64 8.89
C LYS A 48 -7.97 2.65 9.22
N ALA A 49 -8.48 2.72 10.45
CA ALA A 49 -9.65 1.97 10.88
C ALA A 49 -10.55 2.81 11.77
N THR A 50 -11.83 2.39 11.84
CA THR A 50 -12.86 3.00 12.70
C THR A 50 -13.34 1.95 13.70
N GLY A 51 -13.46 2.33 14.94
CA GLY A 51 -13.95 1.49 16.00
C GLY A 51 -15.47 1.58 16.18
N PRO A 52 -16.02 0.78 17.11
CA PRO A 52 -17.47 0.61 17.28
C PRO A 52 -18.21 1.87 17.78
N ALA A 53 -17.52 2.81 18.44
CA ALA A 53 -18.08 4.08 18.88
C ALA A 53 -17.81 5.24 17.90
N GLY A 54 -17.30 4.96 16.69
CA GLY A 54 -16.99 5.97 15.68
C GLY A 54 -15.60 6.60 15.82
N GLN A 55 -14.83 6.22 16.83
CA GLN A 55 -13.44 6.64 16.97
C GLN A 55 -12.58 6.10 15.83
N THR A 56 -11.57 6.85 15.41
CA THR A 56 -10.69 6.47 14.31
C THR A 56 -9.23 6.41 14.74
N MET A 57 -8.47 5.52 14.13
CA MET A 57 -7.03 5.42 14.31
C MET A 57 -6.33 5.28 12.97
N THR A 58 -5.19 5.94 12.83
CA THR A 58 -4.33 5.88 11.63
C THR A 58 -2.92 5.47 12.03
N VAL A 59 -2.33 4.57 11.28
CA VAL A 59 -0.94 4.10 11.42
C VAL A 59 -0.16 4.54 10.18
N SER A 60 0.97 5.19 10.36
CA SER A 60 1.72 5.85 9.27
C SER A 60 2.28 4.89 8.20
N LYS A 61 2.52 3.63 8.56
CA LYS A 61 2.96 2.57 7.65
C LYS A 61 2.38 1.25 8.12
N VAL A 62 1.76 0.50 7.20
CA VAL A 62 1.08 -0.78 7.51
C VAL A 62 1.56 -1.96 6.67
N ASP A 63 2.17 -1.72 5.52
CA ASP A 63 2.70 -2.75 4.63
C ASP A 63 4.22 -2.65 4.51
N GLY A 64 4.89 -3.76 4.20
CA GLY A 64 6.34 -3.81 4.05
C GLY A 64 7.08 -3.35 5.32
N LEU A 65 6.57 -3.69 6.49
CA LEU A 65 7.26 -3.41 7.74
C LEU A 65 8.47 -4.33 7.87
N PRO A 66 9.66 -3.80 8.18
CA PRO A 66 10.82 -4.65 8.41
C PRO A 66 10.59 -5.62 9.56
N GLU A 67 10.88 -6.90 9.37
CA GLU A 67 10.71 -7.92 10.42
C GLU A 67 11.50 -7.61 11.69
N LYS A 68 12.71 -7.04 11.53
CA LYS A 68 13.56 -6.62 12.66
C LYS A 68 12.99 -5.42 13.44
N GLY A 69 11.96 -4.79 12.91
CA GLY A 69 11.21 -3.71 13.54
C GLY A 69 11.33 -2.36 12.84
N ALA A 70 10.28 -1.58 13.07
CA ALA A 70 10.17 -0.19 12.63
C ALA A 70 9.50 0.66 13.71
N THR A 71 9.70 1.96 13.64
CA THR A 71 8.90 2.93 14.40
C THR A 71 7.77 3.42 13.51
N VAL A 72 6.54 3.32 13.99
CA VAL A 72 5.35 3.83 13.31
C VAL A 72 4.68 4.89 14.16
N ARG A 73 4.18 5.94 13.51
CA ARG A 73 3.36 6.97 14.15
C ARG A 73 1.92 6.48 14.17
N VAL A 74 1.25 6.64 15.29
CA VAL A 74 -0.15 6.27 15.47
C VAL A 74 -0.91 7.48 15.95
N THR A 75 -1.92 7.88 15.21
CA THR A 75 -2.80 8.99 15.57
C THR A 75 -4.22 8.49 15.75
N GLY A 76 -4.95 9.09 16.67
CA GLY A 76 -6.34 8.75 16.90
C GLY A 76 -7.20 9.96 17.15
N SER A 77 -8.52 9.81 16.98
CA SER A 77 -9.51 10.84 17.28
C SER A 77 -10.86 10.22 17.64
N GLY A 78 -11.67 10.95 18.41
CA GLY A 78 -13.00 10.50 18.83
C GLY A 78 -13.02 9.45 19.92
N PHE A 79 -11.90 9.22 20.61
CA PHE A 79 -11.81 8.30 21.74
C PHE A 79 -12.49 8.90 22.99
N ASP A 80 -13.09 8.03 23.80
CA ASP A 80 -13.67 8.42 25.09
C ASP A 80 -12.56 8.73 26.09
N THR A 81 -12.40 10.00 26.41
CA THR A 81 -11.33 10.49 27.29
C THR A 81 -11.47 10.04 28.76
N SER A 82 -12.64 9.51 29.15
CA SER A 82 -12.87 8.91 30.46
C SER A 82 -12.25 7.51 30.60
N LYS A 83 -11.80 6.91 29.49
CA LYS A 83 -11.26 5.55 29.42
C LYS A 83 -9.79 5.59 29.01
N GLY A 84 -8.94 4.94 29.78
CA GLY A 84 -7.56 4.70 29.35
C GLY A 84 -7.52 3.61 28.27
N ILE A 85 -6.60 3.76 27.30
CA ILE A 85 -6.35 2.78 26.26
C ILE A 85 -4.85 2.46 26.13
N TYR A 86 -4.55 1.25 25.69
CA TYR A 86 -3.23 0.88 25.20
C TYR A 86 -3.19 0.87 23.68
N ILE A 87 -2.10 1.40 23.14
CA ILE A 87 -1.74 1.29 21.72
C ILE A 87 -0.57 0.32 21.61
N GLY A 88 -0.67 -0.70 20.78
CA GLY A 88 0.41 -1.67 20.58
C GLY A 88 0.16 -2.63 19.45
N LEU A 89 1.19 -3.40 19.05
CA LEU A 89 1.08 -4.46 18.07
C LEU A 89 0.50 -5.71 18.75
N CYS A 90 -0.52 -6.30 18.15
CA CYS A 90 -1.19 -7.49 18.68
C CYS A 90 -1.46 -8.51 17.56
N LYS A 91 -1.50 -9.80 17.91
CA LYS A 91 -2.07 -10.81 17.02
C LYS A 91 -3.56 -10.54 16.80
N ASP A 92 -3.99 -10.62 15.53
CA ASP A 92 -5.40 -10.57 15.16
C ASP A 92 -6.05 -11.95 15.36
N ASN A 93 -6.93 -12.06 16.33
CA ASN A 93 -7.68 -13.30 16.60
C ASN A 93 -8.98 -13.42 15.80
N GLY A 94 -9.23 -12.50 14.87
CA GLY A 94 -10.40 -12.48 14.01
C GLY A 94 -11.59 -11.70 14.57
N ALA A 95 -12.61 -11.60 13.77
CA ALA A 95 -13.80 -10.80 14.06
C ALA A 95 -14.45 -11.18 15.41
N GLY A 96 -14.83 -10.17 16.18
CA GLY A 96 -15.49 -10.36 17.46
C GLY A 96 -14.61 -10.83 18.62
N LYS A 97 -13.35 -11.22 18.37
CA LYS A 97 -12.43 -11.64 19.41
C LYS A 97 -11.47 -10.51 19.82
N PRO A 98 -11.07 -10.43 21.09
CA PRO A 98 -10.05 -9.48 21.51
C PRO A 98 -8.71 -9.78 20.82
N PRO A 99 -7.99 -8.76 20.34
CA PRO A 99 -6.65 -8.95 19.81
C PRO A 99 -5.70 -9.38 20.94
N GLY A 100 -4.73 -10.22 20.62
CA GLY A 100 -3.74 -10.68 21.58
C GLY A 100 -3.15 -12.06 21.29
N PRO A 101 -1.96 -12.36 21.84
CA PRO A 101 -1.17 -11.51 22.72
C PRO A 101 -0.72 -10.22 22.02
N CYS A 102 -0.31 -9.22 22.83
CA CYS A 102 0.23 -7.97 22.32
C CYS A 102 1.71 -7.86 22.71
N GLY A 103 2.52 -7.34 21.80
CA GLY A 103 3.93 -7.10 22.01
C GLY A 103 4.20 -6.00 23.02
N GLY A 104 5.34 -6.10 23.70
CA GLY A 104 5.80 -5.11 24.68
C GLY A 104 5.12 -5.18 26.04
N GLY A 105 4.07 -6.00 26.19
CA GLY A 105 3.31 -6.09 27.43
C GLY A 105 2.75 -4.73 27.88
N ALA A 106 2.43 -4.61 29.16
CA ALA A 106 2.28 -3.29 29.78
C ALA A 106 3.70 -2.75 30.01
N ASP A 107 4.18 -1.90 29.12
CA ASP A 107 5.47 -1.22 29.33
C ASP A 107 5.33 -0.25 30.50
N THR A 108 5.48 -0.77 31.72
CA THR A 108 5.44 0.03 32.95
C THR A 108 6.63 0.93 33.08
N SER A 109 7.67 0.77 32.25
CA SER A 109 8.84 1.65 32.23
C SER A 109 8.66 2.84 31.29
N GLY A 110 7.75 2.76 30.31
CA GLY A 110 7.58 3.74 29.22
C GLY A 110 8.79 3.84 28.28
N LYS A 111 9.79 2.96 28.45
CA LYS A 111 11.09 3.06 27.76
C LYS A 111 11.22 2.11 26.56
N ALA A 112 10.47 1.00 26.56
CA ALA A 112 10.57 0.01 25.49
C ALA A 112 9.96 0.52 24.16
N GLY A 113 9.06 1.49 24.23
CA GLY A 113 8.42 2.10 23.07
C GLY A 113 7.52 1.15 22.28
N ALA A 114 7.35 -0.12 22.69
CA ALA A 114 6.55 -1.12 22.00
C ALA A 114 5.05 -0.94 22.20
N SER A 115 4.66 -0.24 23.26
CA SER A 115 3.28 0.15 23.52
C SER A 115 3.21 1.55 24.13
N GLN A 116 2.05 2.19 24.03
CA GLN A 116 1.77 3.47 24.65
C GLN A 116 0.47 3.40 25.43
N TRP A 117 0.47 3.97 26.62
CA TRP A 117 -0.72 4.10 27.44
C TRP A 117 -1.28 5.52 27.33
N ILE A 118 -2.47 5.65 26.75
CA ILE A 118 -3.15 6.93 26.59
C ILE A 118 -4.21 7.04 27.68
N SER A 119 -4.09 8.01 28.55
CA SER A 119 -5.07 8.27 29.61
C SER A 119 -4.93 9.67 30.16
N SER A 120 -6.02 10.41 30.27
CA SER A 120 -6.06 11.73 30.92
C SER A 120 -6.29 11.65 32.43
N ASN A 121 -6.73 10.49 32.93
CA ASN A 121 -7.00 10.28 34.37
C ASN A 121 -6.50 8.89 34.83
N PRO A 122 -5.18 8.64 34.75
CA PRO A 122 -4.62 7.36 35.20
C PRO A 122 -4.70 7.19 36.71
N PRO A 123 -4.71 5.93 37.18
CA PRO A 123 -4.49 5.68 38.61
C PRO A 123 -3.16 6.29 39.13
N PRO A 124 -2.98 6.48 40.45
CA PRO A 124 -1.80 7.13 40.97
C PRO A 124 -0.46 6.54 40.52
N TYR A 125 -0.38 5.21 40.34
CA TYR A 125 0.82 4.53 39.84
C TYR A 125 1.08 4.76 38.33
N GLY A 126 0.08 5.20 37.57
CA GLY A 126 0.20 5.51 36.16
C GLY A 126 0.67 6.93 35.86
N LYS A 127 0.80 7.78 36.88
CA LYS A 127 1.28 9.14 36.66
C LYS A 127 2.70 9.14 36.11
N GLY A 128 2.89 9.87 35.00
CA GLY A 128 4.17 9.92 34.28
C GLY A 128 4.41 8.74 33.32
N LEU A 129 3.50 7.75 33.27
CA LEU A 129 3.56 6.64 32.31
C LEU A 129 2.55 6.79 31.15
N THR A 130 1.61 7.72 31.29
CA THR A 130 0.55 7.93 30.30
C THR A 130 0.79 9.18 29.47
N VAL A 131 0.30 9.13 28.24
CA VAL A 131 0.11 10.29 27.38
C VAL A 131 -1.34 10.75 27.54
N PRO A 132 -1.62 12.01 27.88
CA PRO A 132 -2.99 12.49 27.98
C PRO A 132 -3.64 12.60 26.61
N TYR A 133 -4.96 12.45 26.56
CA TYR A 133 -5.71 12.78 25.36
C TYR A 133 -5.67 14.28 25.07
N GLY A 134 -5.64 14.62 23.80
CA GLY A 134 -5.91 15.96 23.29
C GLY A 134 -7.41 16.22 23.12
N PRO A 135 -7.77 17.45 22.69
CA PRO A 135 -9.15 17.82 22.41
C PRO A 135 -9.85 16.83 21.48
N GLY A 136 -11.12 16.52 21.74
CA GLY A 136 -11.90 15.57 20.93
C GLY A 136 -11.41 14.11 21.01
N GLY A 137 -10.75 13.74 22.11
CA GLY A 137 -10.24 12.37 22.28
C GLY A 137 -9.15 12.02 21.27
N THR A 138 -8.29 13.00 20.94
CA THR A 138 -7.17 12.79 20.01
C THR A 138 -5.92 12.31 20.77
N PHE A 139 -5.05 11.63 20.05
CA PHE A 139 -3.68 11.35 20.48
C PHE A 139 -2.74 11.26 19.27
N ASP A 140 -1.46 11.42 19.52
CA ASP A 140 -0.39 11.33 18.53
C ASP A 140 0.85 10.75 19.22
N VAL A 141 1.15 9.50 18.90
CA VAL A 141 2.23 8.76 19.55
C VAL A 141 3.02 7.96 18.52
N THR A 142 4.19 7.49 18.94
CA THR A 142 4.98 6.54 18.18
C THR A 142 5.13 5.25 18.96
N ILE A 143 5.07 4.11 18.25
CA ILE A 143 5.37 2.81 18.81
C ILE A 143 6.40 2.09 17.95
N ARG A 144 7.19 1.23 18.59
CA ARG A 144 8.09 0.32 17.90
C ARG A 144 7.38 -1.01 17.70
N VAL A 145 7.31 -1.45 16.43
CA VAL A 145 6.70 -2.72 16.02
C VAL A 145 7.76 -3.62 15.40
N GLY A 146 7.65 -4.93 15.59
CA GLY A 146 8.53 -5.93 14.98
C GLY A 146 7.76 -7.24 14.79
N ALA A 147 8.17 -8.06 13.82
CA ALA A 147 7.45 -9.29 13.50
C ALA A 147 7.41 -10.26 14.68
N ALA A 148 8.52 -10.48 15.35
CA ALA A 148 8.56 -11.30 16.57
C ALA A 148 7.82 -10.58 17.70
N LEU A 149 6.55 -10.93 17.88
CA LEU A 149 5.70 -10.34 18.92
C LEU A 149 6.06 -10.86 20.31
N ASP A 150 6.24 -12.19 20.39
CA ASP A 150 6.76 -12.91 21.54
C ASP A 150 7.42 -14.22 21.08
N LYS A 151 7.72 -15.15 22.00
CA LYS A 151 8.34 -16.45 21.66
C LYS A 151 7.45 -17.39 20.85
N SER A 152 6.14 -17.11 20.77
CA SER A 152 5.13 -18.00 20.17
C SER A 152 4.39 -17.37 19.00
N VAL A 153 4.55 -16.08 18.76
CA VAL A 153 3.82 -15.33 17.73
C VAL A 153 4.78 -14.53 16.86
N ASP A 154 4.81 -14.87 15.58
CA ASP A 154 5.51 -14.13 14.54
C ASP A 154 4.50 -13.49 13.58
N CYS A 155 4.47 -12.18 13.54
CA CYS A 155 3.57 -11.39 12.67
C CYS A 155 3.96 -11.42 11.18
N ALA A 156 5.10 -12.01 10.82
CA ALA A 156 5.41 -12.34 9.43
C ALA A 156 4.62 -13.56 8.94
N GLU A 157 4.24 -14.46 9.87
CA GLU A 157 3.52 -15.70 9.55
C GLU A 157 2.02 -15.62 9.86
N VAL A 158 1.63 -14.81 10.88
CA VAL A 158 0.23 -14.67 11.29
C VAL A 158 -0.27 -13.24 11.11
N ARG A 159 -1.58 -13.09 11.03
CA ARG A 159 -2.18 -11.75 10.94
C ARG A 159 -1.98 -10.99 12.25
N CYS A 160 -1.47 -9.77 12.12
CA CYS A 160 -1.30 -8.84 13.22
C CYS A 160 -1.95 -7.48 12.93
N VAL A 161 -2.22 -6.76 13.98
CA VAL A 161 -2.84 -5.43 13.95
C VAL A 161 -2.12 -4.49 14.91
N VAL A 162 -2.01 -3.23 14.54
CA VAL A 162 -1.83 -2.19 15.56
C VAL A 162 -3.21 -1.95 16.17
N ALA A 163 -3.32 -2.16 17.46
CA ALA A 163 -4.57 -2.09 18.18
C ALA A 163 -4.59 -0.93 19.17
N ALA A 164 -5.70 -0.19 19.20
CA ALA A 164 -6.15 0.52 20.38
C ALA A 164 -7.13 -0.39 21.12
N ARG A 165 -7.00 -0.48 22.44
CA ARG A 165 -7.91 -1.25 23.30
C ARG A 165 -7.94 -0.66 24.69
N THR A 166 -9.05 -0.81 25.40
CA THR A 166 -9.14 -0.33 26.79
C THR A 166 -8.03 -0.91 27.64
N ASP A 167 -7.58 -0.12 28.60
CA ASP A 167 -6.49 -0.49 29.50
C ASP A 167 -6.90 -1.58 30.51
N HIS A 168 -5.96 -1.96 31.38
CA HIS A 168 -6.14 -3.02 32.37
C HIS A 168 -7.22 -2.73 33.41
N THR A 169 -7.67 -1.48 33.54
CA THR A 169 -8.74 -1.10 34.49
C THR A 169 -10.13 -1.50 33.95
N ARG A 170 -10.26 -1.73 32.63
CA ARG A 170 -11.51 -2.07 31.92
C ARG A 170 -11.34 -3.17 30.88
N ARG A 171 -10.64 -4.25 31.22
CA ARG A 171 -10.24 -5.33 30.28
C ARG A 171 -11.37 -5.95 29.45
N GLY A 172 -12.60 -5.93 29.95
CA GLY A 172 -13.78 -6.47 29.25
C GLY A 172 -14.48 -5.47 28.33
N ASP A 173 -14.16 -4.19 28.45
CA ASP A 173 -14.76 -3.14 27.63
C ASP A 173 -14.08 -3.07 26.27
N ARG A 174 -14.84 -3.31 25.21
CA ARG A 174 -14.34 -3.29 23.84
C ARG A 174 -14.78 -2.06 23.05
N SER A 175 -15.46 -1.11 23.70
CA SER A 175 -15.99 0.09 23.05
C SER A 175 -14.89 0.97 22.42
N GLN A 176 -13.65 0.86 22.89
CA GLN A 176 -12.54 1.64 22.37
C GLN A 176 -11.60 0.83 21.44
N ASP A 177 -11.99 -0.39 21.08
CA ASP A 177 -11.17 -1.20 20.18
C ASP A 177 -11.15 -0.60 18.78
N VAL A 178 -9.94 -0.34 18.25
CA VAL A 178 -9.69 -0.02 16.85
C VAL A 178 -8.51 -0.86 16.38
N LEU A 179 -8.68 -1.59 15.29
CA LEU A 179 -7.70 -2.55 14.80
C LEU A 179 -7.28 -2.15 13.39
N VAL A 180 -6.02 -1.78 13.20
CA VAL A 180 -5.43 -1.47 11.89
C VAL A 180 -4.54 -2.63 11.49
N PRO A 181 -4.89 -3.41 10.46
CA PRO A 181 -4.06 -4.51 9.98
C PRO A 181 -2.68 -4.03 9.54
N VAL A 182 -1.65 -4.84 9.83
CA VAL A 182 -0.27 -4.58 9.41
C VAL A 182 0.35 -5.85 8.83
N LYS A 183 1.33 -5.66 7.92
CA LYS A 183 2.08 -6.76 7.28
C LYS A 183 3.58 -6.52 7.42
N PHE A 184 4.29 -7.57 7.78
CA PHE A 184 5.74 -7.61 7.85
C PHE A 184 6.31 -8.35 6.63
N GLY A 185 7.60 -8.12 6.37
CA GLY A 185 8.30 -8.66 5.22
C GLY A 185 8.27 -7.72 4.03
N GLU A 186 8.92 -8.14 2.94
CA GLU A 186 8.94 -7.34 1.72
C GLU A 186 7.52 -7.18 1.19
N ASP A 187 7.15 -5.94 0.86
CA ASP A 187 6.01 -5.71 -0.01
C ASP A 187 6.19 -6.65 -1.19
N GLY A 188 5.12 -7.37 -1.60
CA GLY A 188 5.17 -8.29 -2.76
C GLY A 188 5.47 -7.52 -4.06
N GLY A 189 6.43 -6.62 -3.99
CA GLY A 189 7.02 -5.91 -5.11
C GLY A 189 7.50 -6.93 -6.12
N VAL A 190 7.30 -6.65 -7.38
CA VAL A 190 7.74 -7.50 -8.49
C VAL A 190 9.22 -7.81 -8.28
N PRO A 191 9.61 -9.08 -8.06
CA PRO A 191 11.00 -9.43 -7.77
C PRO A 191 11.94 -8.82 -8.81
N VAL A 192 13.09 -8.34 -8.40
CA VAL A 192 14.07 -7.65 -9.30
C VAL A 192 14.41 -8.47 -10.55
N TRP A 193 14.33 -9.80 -10.47
CA TRP A 193 14.55 -10.67 -11.63
C TRP A 193 13.49 -10.47 -12.73
N VAL A 194 12.25 -10.07 -12.38
CA VAL A 194 11.19 -9.79 -13.37
C VAL A 194 11.57 -8.57 -14.20
N TRP A 195 12.14 -7.55 -13.59
CA TRP A 195 12.67 -6.38 -14.30
C TRP A 195 13.87 -6.72 -15.17
N ALA A 196 14.73 -7.63 -14.72
CA ALA A 196 15.84 -8.12 -15.50
C ALA A 196 15.36 -8.88 -16.76
N VAL A 197 14.37 -9.76 -16.63
CA VAL A 197 13.79 -10.49 -17.77
C VAL A 197 13.09 -9.55 -18.75
N ALA A 198 12.33 -8.57 -18.25
CA ALA A 198 11.68 -7.56 -19.07
C ALA A 198 12.73 -6.72 -19.87
N GLY A 199 13.81 -6.31 -19.19
CA GLY A 199 14.90 -5.56 -19.83
C GLY A 199 15.60 -6.35 -20.95
N VAL A 200 15.90 -7.62 -20.72
CA VAL A 200 16.51 -8.50 -21.74
C VAL A 200 15.55 -8.71 -22.93
N GLY A 201 14.25 -8.90 -22.66
CA GLY A 201 13.24 -9.04 -23.71
C GLY A 201 13.20 -7.83 -24.66
N VAL A 202 13.24 -6.62 -24.11
CA VAL A 202 13.26 -5.38 -24.91
C VAL A 202 14.53 -5.28 -25.75
N LEU A 203 15.70 -5.61 -25.18
CA LEU A 203 16.97 -5.59 -25.92
C LEU A 203 16.99 -6.59 -27.08
N VAL A 204 16.44 -7.78 -26.90
CA VAL A 204 16.36 -8.81 -27.98
C VAL A 204 15.44 -8.33 -29.10
N VAL A 205 14.28 -7.75 -28.79
CA VAL A 205 13.35 -7.25 -29.80
C VAL A 205 13.94 -6.07 -30.57
N VAL A 206 14.55 -5.10 -29.87
CA VAL A 206 15.18 -3.93 -30.52
C VAL A 206 16.39 -4.35 -31.33
N GLY A 207 17.26 -5.19 -30.78
CA GLY A 207 18.44 -5.72 -31.48
C GLY A 207 18.08 -6.52 -32.72
N GLY A 208 17.06 -7.38 -32.62
CA GLY A 208 16.52 -8.14 -33.74
C GLY A 208 15.95 -7.25 -34.86
N ALA A 209 15.17 -6.24 -34.49
CA ALA A 209 14.62 -5.28 -35.45
C ALA A 209 15.72 -4.49 -36.19
N VAL A 210 16.75 -4.02 -35.46
CA VAL A 210 17.90 -3.33 -36.05
C VAL A 210 18.68 -4.23 -37.00
N LEU A 211 18.87 -5.51 -36.64
CA LEU A 211 19.56 -6.47 -37.50
C LEU A 211 18.80 -6.74 -38.80
N VAL A 212 17.50 -6.92 -38.71
CA VAL A 212 16.63 -7.11 -39.87
C VAL A 212 16.65 -5.89 -40.80
N LEU A 213 16.56 -4.68 -40.24
CA LEU A 213 16.63 -3.44 -41.02
C LEU A 213 17.99 -3.26 -41.69
N ARG A 214 19.10 -3.59 -41.02
CA ARG A 214 20.44 -3.55 -41.62
C ARG A 214 20.58 -4.57 -42.78
N ARG A 215 20.06 -5.80 -42.65
CA ARG A 215 20.08 -6.80 -43.73
C ARG A 215 19.24 -6.38 -44.91
N ARG A 216 18.12 -5.68 -44.75
CA ARG A 216 17.28 -5.15 -45.83
C ARG A 216 17.92 -3.96 -46.55
N ARG A 217 18.87 -3.26 -45.96
CA ARG A 217 19.59 -2.12 -46.53
C ARG A 217 20.91 -2.50 -47.17
N ALA A 218 21.34 -3.74 -47.06
CA ALA A 218 22.53 -4.21 -47.78
C ALA A 218 22.27 -4.15 -49.28
N PRO A 219 23.04 -3.44 -50.11
CA PRO A 219 22.83 -3.35 -51.51
C PRO A 219 23.08 -4.73 -52.13
N ALA A 220 22.13 -5.21 -52.94
CA ALA A 220 22.30 -6.34 -53.80
C ALA A 220 23.18 -5.88 -54.97
N GLY A 221 24.48 -6.01 -54.82
CA GLY A 221 25.38 -5.57 -55.88
C GLY A 221 26.81 -5.87 -55.58
N ALA A 222 27.30 -7.03 -56.02
CA ALA A 222 28.59 -7.26 -56.61
C ALA A 222 28.75 -8.79 -56.89
N ALA A 223 28.14 -9.23 -57.97
CA ALA A 223 28.55 -10.43 -58.65
C ALA A 223 28.86 -9.99 -60.07
N ALA A 224 30.11 -9.77 -60.34
CA ALA A 224 30.70 -9.73 -61.68
C ALA A 224 32.00 -10.56 -61.64
#